data_ea6644bdced7a88b3f3b41e38b6fdf3c
#
_entry.id   ea6644bdced7a88b3f3b41e38b6fdf3c
#
_cell.length_a   1.000
_cell.length_b   1.000
_cell.length_c   1.000
_cell.angle_alpha   90.00
_cell.angle_beta   90.00
_cell.angle_gamma   90.00
#
_symmetry.space_group_name_H-M   'P 1'
#
loop_
_entity.id
_entity.type
_entity.pdbx_description
1 polymer ?
#
loop_
_entity_poly.entity_id
_entity_poly.type
_entity_poly.pdbx_seq_one_letter_code
_entity_poly.pdbx_strand_id
1 'polypeptide(L)'
;MDIYLSIASPYTSRISHSNQLSTTSIGGILKKPSKATTPTDPQAEREAQKYDQPIASRELILNVMAERDVPMRFTELADELRIHNDSDLFSLQKRVKAMQRDGQLISGRRGALGLPKKMDLVKCKIIGHRDGYGFASPTEGGDDFFLSSRQMYSVFDADEVLIAQSGQDDKGRPEGQIVEVLTRAHTHIVGRYMEEGGIGYLLPHNRRISNHVLIPPKSKHGAKTGQLVSVKLTDYPTEVLGAKGEVEEILGDHLDPGLEIDVAIRAHDIPHEWPDAVLSEAGALRDEPSESDKQHRVDLRHLGLVTIDGEDARDFDDAVYCEAEGSGFRLWVAIADVSHYVQIGSALDEEAFNRGNSVYFPERVVPMFPEVLSNGLCSLKPNVDRLAMVCEMVIDAQGQVTDSSFFEAVIHSHARLTYTQVGAVLEDGWHEGVHADRLKGLSELHALYKVLREARSTRG
;
A
#
# COMPACT_ATOMS: atom_id res chain seq x y z
N MET A 1 -14.63 8.69 19.28
CA MET A 1 -15.18 9.95 18.74
C MET A 1 -14.21 10.41 17.67
N ASP A 2 -14.49 9.98 16.43
CA ASP A 2 -13.51 10.03 15.35
C ASP A 2 -13.50 11.41 14.68
N ILE A 3 -12.40 12.12 14.81
CA ILE A 3 -12.08 13.26 13.95
C ILE A 3 -10.89 12.85 13.10
N TYR A 4 -11.13 12.02 12.07
CA TYR A 4 -10.19 11.85 10.97
C TYR A 4 -10.50 12.88 9.89
N LEU A 5 -9.57 13.79 9.68
CA LEU A 5 -9.56 14.71 8.54
C LEU A 5 -9.26 13.88 7.27
N SER A 6 -10.31 13.54 6.52
CA SER A 6 -10.18 13.01 5.16
C SER A 6 -10.02 14.18 4.19
N ILE A 7 -8.81 14.43 3.74
CA ILE A 7 -8.53 15.31 2.59
C ILE A 7 -8.62 14.46 1.33
N ALA A 8 -9.80 14.44 0.68
CA ALA A 8 -9.99 13.84 -0.63
C ALA A 8 -9.85 14.92 -1.71
N SER A 9 -8.94 14.70 -2.62
CA SER A 9 -8.70 15.47 -3.85
C SER A 9 -9.89 15.35 -4.83
N PRO A 10 -10.34 16.44 -5.49
CA PRO A 10 -11.38 16.39 -6.51
C PRO A 10 -10.76 16.42 -7.90
N TYR A 11 -10.69 15.28 -8.59
CA TYR A 11 -10.58 15.25 -10.04
C TYR A 11 -11.46 14.13 -10.61
N THR A 12 -12.68 14.47 -10.96
CA THR A 12 -13.48 13.69 -11.91
C THR A 12 -14.03 14.64 -12.98
N SER A 13 -13.42 14.61 -14.16
CA SER A 13 -14.00 15.17 -15.36
C SER A 13 -14.88 14.12 -16.04
N ARG A 14 -16.19 14.41 -16.13
CA ARG A 14 -17.16 13.68 -16.94
C ARG A 14 -16.82 13.85 -18.41
N ILE A 15 -16.70 12.76 -19.15
CA ILE A 15 -16.84 12.74 -20.61
C ILE A 15 -18.04 11.86 -20.95
N SER A 16 -19.08 12.53 -21.46
CA SER A 16 -20.24 11.90 -22.07
C SER A 16 -19.92 11.55 -23.52
N HIS A 17 -20.07 10.28 -23.91
CA HIS A 17 -20.06 9.90 -25.33
C HIS A 17 -21.39 9.28 -25.71
N SER A 18 -22.00 9.93 -26.68
CA SER A 18 -23.19 9.50 -27.40
C SER A 18 -22.84 8.40 -28.41
N ASN A 19 -23.57 7.29 -28.37
CA ASN A 19 -23.59 6.24 -29.39
C ASN A 19 -24.29 6.69 -30.65
N GLN A 20 -23.65 6.48 -31.80
CA GLN A 20 -24.34 6.27 -33.07
C GLN A 20 -23.81 5.01 -33.73
N LEU A 21 -24.70 4.05 -33.89
CA LEU A 21 -24.56 2.83 -34.69
C LEU A 21 -24.66 3.16 -36.18
N SER A 22 -23.71 2.68 -36.98
CA SER A 22 -23.96 2.49 -38.41
C SER A 22 -23.42 1.16 -38.88
N THR A 23 -24.30 0.30 -39.33
CA THR A 23 -24.03 -0.96 -40.02
C THR A 23 -23.59 -0.69 -41.45
N THR A 24 -22.54 -1.32 -41.95
CA THR A 24 -22.41 -1.63 -43.38
C THR A 24 -21.48 -2.83 -43.62
N SER A 25 -21.90 -3.61 -44.56
CA SER A 25 -21.61 -4.95 -45.03
C SER A 25 -20.21 -5.22 -45.60
N ILE A 26 -19.92 -6.49 -45.55
CA ILE A 26 -18.94 -7.41 -46.15
C ILE A 26 -18.49 -7.05 -47.58
N GLY A 27 -17.17 -7.09 -47.78
CA GLY A 27 -16.55 -7.15 -49.11
C GLY A 27 -15.06 -7.45 -48.98
N GLY A 28 -14.70 -8.71 -49.15
CA GLY A 28 -13.27 -9.13 -49.09
C GLY A 28 -12.48 -8.61 -50.30
N ILE A 29 -11.31 -8.04 -50.04
CA ILE A 29 -10.23 -7.86 -51.01
C ILE A 29 -8.90 -8.10 -50.29
N LEU A 30 -8.21 -9.15 -50.69
CA LEU A 30 -6.81 -9.39 -50.36
C LEU A 30 -5.95 -8.21 -50.83
N LYS A 31 -5.47 -7.38 -49.90
CA LYS A 31 -4.46 -6.36 -50.20
C LYS A 31 -3.05 -6.91 -49.99
N LYS A 32 -2.22 -6.78 -51.03
CA LYS A 32 -0.75 -6.96 -51.04
C LYS A 32 -0.11 -6.05 -49.96
N PRO A 33 1.03 -6.44 -49.33
CA PRO A 33 1.66 -5.65 -48.30
C PRO A 33 2.13 -4.30 -48.85
N SER A 34 1.65 -3.22 -48.26
CA SER A 34 2.16 -1.86 -48.52
C SER A 34 3.48 -1.68 -47.79
N LYS A 35 4.37 -0.87 -48.35
CA LYS A 35 5.68 -0.46 -47.79
C LYS A 35 5.48 -0.02 -46.32
N ALA A 36 6.08 -0.77 -45.39
CA ALA A 36 5.99 -0.53 -43.95
C ALA A 36 6.59 0.85 -43.60
N THR A 37 5.76 1.77 -43.21
CA THR A 37 6.15 2.96 -42.44
C THR A 37 6.60 2.51 -41.04
N THR A 38 7.69 3.09 -40.54
CA THR A 38 8.18 2.83 -39.19
C THR A 38 7.05 3.14 -38.20
N PRO A 39 6.69 2.24 -37.29
CA PRO A 39 5.65 2.53 -36.27
C PRO A 39 6.10 3.76 -35.44
N THR A 40 5.25 4.77 -35.35
CA THR A 40 5.52 5.95 -34.50
C THR A 40 5.20 5.62 -33.07
N ASP A 41 6.18 5.79 -32.17
CA ASP A 41 5.96 5.55 -30.75
C ASP A 41 5.12 6.67 -30.13
N PRO A 42 3.90 6.38 -29.63
CA PRO A 42 3.01 7.37 -29.04
C PRO A 42 3.55 7.99 -27.74
N GLN A 43 4.57 7.36 -27.12
CA GLN A 43 5.16 7.80 -25.86
C GLN A 43 6.67 8.06 -25.98
N ALA A 44 7.18 8.36 -27.19
CA ALA A 44 8.60 8.58 -27.44
C ALA A 44 9.22 9.66 -26.56
N GLU A 45 8.50 10.77 -26.30
CA GLU A 45 8.97 11.86 -25.45
C GLU A 45 9.10 11.44 -23.99
N ARG A 46 8.12 10.69 -23.45
CA ARG A 46 8.16 10.14 -22.09
C ARG A 46 9.34 9.17 -21.91
N GLU A 47 9.56 8.29 -22.88
CA GLU A 47 10.67 7.33 -22.83
C GLU A 47 12.03 8.04 -22.90
N ALA A 48 12.16 9.09 -23.73
CA ALA A 48 13.38 9.89 -23.84
C ALA A 48 13.71 10.70 -22.56
N GLN A 49 12.69 11.11 -21.80
CA GLN A 49 12.88 11.78 -20.52
C GLN A 49 13.30 10.83 -19.40
N LYS A 50 12.92 9.55 -19.51
CA LYS A 50 13.09 8.55 -18.44
C LYS A 50 14.36 7.71 -18.58
N TYR A 51 14.88 7.54 -19.80
CA TYR A 51 15.99 6.64 -20.10
C TYR A 51 17.01 7.30 -21.03
N ASP A 52 18.29 7.13 -20.73
CA ASP A 52 19.39 7.63 -21.58
C ASP A 52 19.41 6.99 -22.98
N GLN A 53 18.96 5.73 -23.07
CA GLN A 53 18.78 5.01 -24.33
C GLN A 53 17.35 4.48 -24.40
N PRO A 54 16.39 5.30 -24.88
CA PRO A 54 14.99 4.90 -24.94
C PRO A 54 14.77 3.84 -26.02
N ILE A 55 13.99 2.82 -25.69
CA ILE A 55 13.49 1.80 -26.62
C ILE A 55 11.98 1.95 -26.80
N ALA A 56 11.40 1.17 -27.72
CA ALA A 56 9.95 1.13 -27.96
C ALA A 56 9.14 1.09 -26.65
N SER A 57 8.19 2.02 -26.49
CA SER A 57 7.31 2.08 -25.32
C SER A 57 6.42 0.83 -25.22
N ARG A 58 5.84 0.58 -24.04
CA ARG A 58 4.87 -0.52 -23.85
C ARG A 58 3.67 -0.34 -24.77
N GLU A 59 3.22 0.88 -24.94
CA GLU A 59 2.09 1.26 -25.80
C GLU A 59 2.38 0.94 -27.26
N LEU A 60 3.59 1.23 -27.75
CA LEU A 60 4.00 0.87 -29.12
C LEU A 60 4.02 -0.64 -29.31
N ILE A 61 4.60 -1.39 -28.36
CA ILE A 61 4.64 -2.86 -28.39
C ILE A 61 3.22 -3.42 -28.47
N LEU A 62 2.30 -2.96 -27.62
CA LEU A 62 0.89 -3.39 -27.62
C LEU A 62 0.19 -3.06 -28.94
N ASN A 63 0.42 -1.87 -29.50
CA ASN A 63 -0.16 -1.46 -30.78
C ASN A 63 0.32 -2.35 -31.93
N VAL A 64 1.63 -2.59 -32.05
CA VAL A 64 2.21 -3.49 -33.06
C VAL A 64 1.62 -4.90 -32.97
N MET A 65 1.48 -5.43 -31.76
CA MET A 65 0.89 -6.74 -31.54
C MET A 65 -0.63 -6.75 -31.79
N ALA A 66 -1.31 -5.63 -31.53
CA ALA A 66 -2.74 -5.48 -31.78
C ALA A 66 -3.06 -5.46 -33.28
N GLU A 67 -2.22 -4.83 -34.09
CA GLU A 67 -2.40 -4.74 -35.55
C GLU A 67 -2.18 -6.10 -36.25
N ARG A 68 -1.33 -6.94 -35.72
CA ARG A 68 -0.93 -8.21 -36.38
C ARG A 68 -1.87 -9.38 -36.16
N ASP A 69 -2.82 -9.31 -35.32
CA ASP A 69 -3.93 -10.27 -35.07
C ASP A 69 -3.54 -11.75 -34.81
N VAL A 70 -2.26 -12.08 -34.71
CA VAL A 70 -1.72 -13.42 -34.41
C VAL A 70 -0.55 -13.29 -33.44
N PRO A 71 -0.33 -14.30 -32.54
CA PRO A 71 0.83 -14.32 -31.68
C PRO A 71 2.13 -14.28 -32.47
N MET A 72 3.14 -13.54 -31.99
CA MET A 72 4.45 -13.39 -32.65
C MET A 72 5.60 -13.80 -31.76
N ARG A 73 6.69 -14.27 -32.35
CA ARG A 73 7.92 -14.55 -31.60
C ARG A 73 8.64 -13.26 -31.21
N PHE A 74 9.47 -13.34 -30.18
CA PHE A 74 10.29 -12.19 -29.74
C PHE A 74 11.14 -11.62 -30.89
N THR A 75 11.72 -12.47 -31.73
CA THR A 75 12.50 -12.04 -32.91
C THR A 75 11.65 -11.29 -33.92
N GLU A 76 10.44 -11.74 -34.20
CA GLU A 76 9.50 -11.07 -35.10
C GLU A 76 9.05 -9.70 -34.55
N LEU A 77 8.85 -9.62 -33.20
CA LEU A 77 8.56 -8.35 -32.55
C LEU A 77 9.73 -7.36 -32.65
N ALA A 78 10.96 -7.85 -32.44
CA ALA A 78 12.16 -7.04 -32.58
C ALA A 78 12.34 -6.52 -34.03
N ASP A 79 12.06 -7.35 -35.03
CA ASP A 79 12.10 -6.98 -36.44
C ASP A 79 11.05 -5.91 -36.76
N GLU A 80 9.81 -6.06 -36.31
CA GLU A 80 8.74 -5.06 -36.51
C GLU A 80 9.07 -3.72 -35.85
N LEU A 81 9.71 -3.75 -34.67
CA LEU A 81 10.18 -2.56 -33.96
C LEU A 81 11.53 -2.02 -34.50
N ARG A 82 12.16 -2.71 -35.45
CA ARG A 82 13.48 -2.40 -36.02
C ARG A 82 14.60 -2.32 -34.97
N ILE A 83 14.55 -3.18 -33.99
CA ILE A 83 15.56 -3.29 -32.94
C ILE A 83 16.47 -4.46 -33.28
N HIS A 84 17.72 -4.18 -33.61
CA HIS A 84 18.67 -5.20 -34.10
C HIS A 84 20.01 -5.20 -33.35
N ASN A 85 20.32 -4.15 -32.55
CA ASN A 85 21.55 -4.14 -31.78
C ASN A 85 21.37 -4.86 -30.43
N ASP A 86 22.44 -5.48 -29.95
CA ASP A 86 22.40 -6.36 -28.75
C ASP A 86 21.95 -5.63 -27.47
N SER A 87 22.32 -4.35 -27.30
CA SER A 87 21.94 -3.54 -26.13
C SER A 87 20.43 -3.30 -26.08
N ASP A 88 19.83 -2.90 -27.21
CA ASP A 88 18.39 -2.61 -27.29
C ASP A 88 17.56 -3.89 -27.28
N LEU A 89 18.07 -4.98 -27.87
CA LEU A 89 17.44 -6.32 -27.77
C LEU A 89 17.36 -6.78 -26.31
N PHE A 90 18.44 -6.60 -25.55
CA PHE A 90 18.44 -6.93 -24.12
C PHE A 90 17.44 -6.08 -23.33
N SER A 91 17.38 -4.79 -23.64
CA SER A 91 16.44 -3.85 -23.01
C SER A 91 15.00 -4.18 -23.40
N LEU A 92 14.74 -4.53 -24.67
CA LEU A 92 13.42 -5.00 -25.13
C LEU A 92 13.01 -6.31 -24.42
N GLN A 93 13.95 -7.25 -24.25
CA GLN A 93 13.67 -8.51 -23.56
C GLN A 93 13.28 -8.27 -22.10
N LYS A 94 13.95 -7.36 -21.39
CA LYS A 94 13.57 -6.96 -20.02
C LYS A 94 12.16 -6.34 -19.99
N ARG A 95 11.87 -5.45 -20.97
CA ARG A 95 10.54 -4.81 -21.07
C ARG A 95 9.44 -5.82 -21.34
N VAL A 96 9.65 -6.74 -22.29
CA VAL A 96 8.70 -7.83 -22.58
C VAL A 96 8.45 -8.70 -21.35
N LYS A 97 9.50 -9.09 -20.61
CA LYS A 97 9.36 -9.84 -19.35
C LYS A 97 8.56 -9.06 -18.31
N ALA A 98 8.79 -7.75 -18.18
CA ALA A 98 7.99 -6.92 -17.28
C ALA A 98 6.52 -6.85 -17.73
N MET A 99 6.26 -6.70 -19.04
CA MET A 99 4.89 -6.71 -19.59
C MET A 99 4.18 -8.05 -19.39
N GLN A 100 4.91 -9.17 -19.46
CA GLN A 100 4.36 -10.50 -19.14
C GLN A 100 4.00 -10.58 -17.65
N ARG A 101 4.90 -10.21 -16.75
CA ARG A 101 4.63 -10.16 -15.31
C ARG A 101 3.41 -9.28 -14.99
N ASP A 102 3.26 -8.16 -15.67
CA ASP A 102 2.15 -7.23 -15.45
C ASP A 102 0.85 -7.66 -16.18
N GLY A 103 0.85 -8.84 -16.84
CA GLY A 103 -0.32 -9.39 -17.54
C GLY A 103 -0.70 -8.67 -18.83
N GLN A 104 0.17 -7.83 -19.38
CA GLN A 104 -0.06 -7.13 -20.65
C GLN A 104 0.24 -8.03 -21.86
N LEU A 105 1.16 -8.98 -21.69
CA LEU A 105 1.52 -9.99 -22.68
C LEU A 105 1.50 -11.38 -22.05
N ILE A 106 1.25 -12.42 -22.85
CA ILE A 106 1.31 -13.81 -22.45
C ILE A 106 2.26 -14.60 -23.35
N SER A 107 2.95 -15.59 -22.79
CA SER A 107 3.71 -16.58 -23.57
C SER A 107 2.80 -17.73 -23.96
N GLY A 108 2.54 -17.85 -25.25
CA GLY A 108 1.87 -19.01 -25.82
C GLY A 108 2.80 -20.21 -26.06
N ARG A 109 2.27 -21.26 -26.68
CA ARG A 109 3.06 -22.45 -27.07
C ARG A 109 4.24 -22.05 -27.94
N ARG A 110 5.42 -22.64 -27.69
CA ARG A 110 6.69 -22.38 -28.41
C ARG A 110 7.26 -20.96 -28.23
N GLY A 111 6.88 -20.24 -27.15
CA GLY A 111 7.43 -18.92 -26.83
C GLY A 111 6.88 -17.77 -27.68
N ALA A 112 5.75 -17.96 -28.35
CA ALA A 112 5.07 -16.87 -29.04
C ALA A 112 4.39 -15.94 -28.03
N LEU A 113 4.51 -14.62 -28.23
CA LEU A 113 3.86 -13.58 -27.42
C LEU A 113 2.45 -13.30 -27.95
N GLY A 114 1.48 -13.16 -27.08
CA GLY A 114 0.10 -12.84 -27.40
C GLY A 114 -0.47 -11.75 -26.50
N LEU A 115 -1.60 -11.14 -26.92
CA LEU A 115 -2.37 -10.20 -26.12
C LEU A 115 -3.47 -10.97 -25.36
N PRO A 116 -3.54 -10.89 -24.01
CA PRO A 116 -4.56 -11.59 -23.23
C PRO A 116 -5.99 -11.33 -23.70
N LYS A 117 -6.35 -10.07 -23.98
CA LYS A 117 -7.69 -9.68 -24.48
C LYS A 117 -8.09 -10.36 -25.79
N LYS A 118 -7.13 -10.70 -26.67
CA LYS A 118 -7.40 -11.45 -27.91
C LYS A 118 -7.52 -12.94 -27.70
N MET A 119 -7.16 -13.42 -26.51
CA MET A 119 -7.24 -14.82 -26.10
C MET A 119 -8.38 -15.05 -25.10
N ASP A 120 -9.27 -14.07 -24.91
CA ASP A 120 -10.35 -14.07 -23.92
C ASP A 120 -9.86 -14.39 -22.49
N LEU A 121 -8.66 -13.89 -22.15
CA LEU A 121 -8.07 -14.06 -20.82
C LEU A 121 -8.33 -12.84 -19.96
N VAL A 122 -8.69 -13.10 -18.70
CA VAL A 122 -8.99 -12.08 -17.70
C VAL A 122 -7.92 -12.11 -16.62
N LYS A 123 -7.35 -10.94 -16.28
CA LYS A 123 -6.47 -10.79 -15.13
C LYS A 123 -7.31 -10.78 -13.86
N CYS A 124 -6.99 -11.71 -12.94
CA CYS A 124 -7.74 -11.90 -11.70
C CYS A 124 -6.80 -12.01 -10.50
N LYS A 125 -7.35 -11.71 -9.32
CA LYS A 125 -6.74 -12.01 -8.03
C LYS A 125 -7.41 -13.24 -7.43
N ILE A 126 -6.61 -14.17 -6.89
CA ILE A 126 -7.11 -15.39 -6.26
C ILE A 126 -7.67 -15.09 -4.87
N ILE A 127 -8.84 -15.65 -4.58
CA ILE A 127 -9.48 -15.66 -3.27
C ILE A 127 -9.67 -17.12 -2.86
N GLY A 128 -8.83 -17.61 -1.96
CA GLY A 128 -8.91 -18.98 -1.46
C GLY A 128 -10.08 -19.18 -0.49
N HIS A 129 -10.56 -20.42 -0.40
CA HIS A 129 -11.56 -20.81 0.58
C HIS A 129 -11.03 -21.99 1.43
N ARG A 130 -11.38 -22.00 2.71
CA ARG A 130 -10.93 -23.01 3.69
C ARG A 130 -11.21 -24.46 3.28
N ASP A 131 -12.21 -24.69 2.44
CA ASP A 131 -12.61 -26.01 1.96
C ASP A 131 -11.84 -26.43 0.68
N GLY A 132 -10.80 -25.65 0.29
CA GLY A 132 -9.87 -26.00 -0.79
C GLY A 132 -10.26 -25.54 -2.19
N TYR A 133 -11.49 -25.06 -2.41
CA TYR A 133 -11.85 -24.35 -3.64
C TYR A 133 -11.55 -22.86 -3.51
N GLY A 134 -11.74 -22.08 -4.57
CA GLY A 134 -11.52 -20.64 -4.52
C GLY A 134 -12.28 -19.91 -5.61
N PHE A 135 -11.98 -18.61 -5.70
CA PHE A 135 -12.50 -17.73 -6.73
C PHE A 135 -11.35 -16.91 -7.34
N ALA A 136 -11.51 -16.54 -8.59
CA ALA A 136 -10.63 -15.57 -9.23
C ALA A 136 -11.44 -14.31 -9.53
N SER A 137 -11.12 -13.23 -8.82
CA SER A 137 -11.82 -11.95 -8.91
C SER A 137 -11.14 -11.05 -9.95
N PRO A 138 -11.86 -10.64 -11.01
CA PRO A 138 -11.30 -9.79 -12.05
C PRO A 138 -10.82 -8.43 -11.50
N THR A 139 -9.59 -8.01 -11.85
CA THR A 139 -9.01 -6.74 -11.38
C THR A 139 -9.66 -5.50 -12.01
N GLU A 140 -10.31 -5.64 -13.16
CA GLU A 140 -11.03 -4.57 -13.87
C GLU A 140 -12.54 -4.57 -13.54
N GLY A 141 -13.00 -5.44 -12.61
CA GLY A 141 -14.41 -5.62 -12.24
C GLY A 141 -15.10 -6.68 -13.10
N GLY A 142 -16.21 -7.21 -12.62
CA GLY A 142 -16.98 -8.28 -13.23
C GLY A 142 -17.31 -9.38 -12.23
N ASP A 143 -17.91 -10.48 -12.71
CA ASP A 143 -18.24 -11.64 -11.88
C ASP A 143 -17.01 -12.48 -11.59
N ASP A 144 -16.94 -13.01 -10.37
CA ASP A 144 -15.87 -13.91 -9.96
C ASP A 144 -15.95 -15.25 -10.67
N PHE A 145 -14.82 -15.78 -11.11
CA PHE A 145 -14.71 -17.15 -11.64
C PHE A 145 -14.57 -18.14 -10.51
N PHE A 146 -15.39 -19.19 -10.50
CA PHE A 146 -15.22 -20.31 -9.60
C PHE A 146 -13.98 -21.13 -9.97
N LEU A 147 -13.16 -21.47 -8.99
CA LEU A 147 -11.98 -22.33 -9.14
C LEU A 147 -12.12 -23.60 -8.30
N SER A 148 -12.10 -24.75 -8.97
CA SER A 148 -12.11 -26.04 -8.27
C SER A 148 -10.86 -26.25 -7.43
N SER A 149 -10.89 -27.17 -6.46
CA SER A 149 -9.72 -27.52 -5.63
C SER A 149 -8.51 -27.96 -6.47
N ARG A 150 -8.75 -28.52 -7.67
CA ARG A 150 -7.68 -28.89 -8.61
C ARG A 150 -6.97 -27.64 -9.14
N GLN A 151 -7.69 -26.59 -9.49
CA GLN A 151 -7.11 -25.32 -9.95
C GLN A 151 -6.35 -24.66 -8.79
N MET A 152 -6.96 -24.63 -7.60
CA MET A 152 -6.36 -24.03 -6.40
C MET A 152 -5.07 -24.72 -5.94
N TYR A 153 -4.82 -25.98 -6.38
CA TYR A 153 -3.59 -26.70 -6.02
C TYR A 153 -2.32 -26.03 -6.53
N SER A 154 -2.39 -25.24 -7.61
CA SER A 154 -1.25 -24.59 -8.25
C SER A 154 -1.01 -23.13 -7.82
N VAL A 155 -1.88 -22.59 -6.97
CA VAL A 155 -1.86 -21.17 -6.55
C VAL A 155 -2.10 -21.02 -5.05
N PHE A 156 -1.78 -19.84 -4.54
CA PHE A 156 -2.12 -19.42 -3.18
C PHE A 156 -3.17 -18.29 -3.20
N ASP A 157 -3.78 -18.06 -2.04
CA ASP A 157 -4.62 -16.88 -1.81
C ASP A 157 -3.86 -15.61 -2.20
N ALA A 158 -4.54 -14.64 -2.81
CA ALA A 158 -4.00 -13.36 -3.27
C ALA A 158 -3.03 -13.40 -4.46
N ASP A 159 -2.63 -14.56 -5.01
CA ASP A 159 -1.86 -14.64 -6.25
C ASP A 159 -2.59 -13.91 -7.40
N GLU A 160 -1.85 -13.24 -8.28
CA GLU A 160 -2.41 -12.68 -9.51
C GLU A 160 -2.21 -13.63 -10.68
N VAL A 161 -3.27 -13.89 -11.41
CA VAL A 161 -3.32 -14.91 -12.47
C VAL A 161 -4.05 -14.41 -13.72
N LEU A 162 -3.81 -15.09 -14.85
CA LEU A 162 -4.66 -15.04 -16.04
C LEU A 162 -5.60 -16.23 -16.06
N ILE A 163 -6.89 -15.95 -16.20
CA ILE A 163 -7.98 -16.93 -16.24
C ILE A 163 -8.59 -16.98 -17.63
N ALA A 164 -8.80 -18.20 -18.13
CA ALA A 164 -9.71 -18.48 -19.23
C ALA A 164 -11.04 -18.98 -18.65
N GLN A 165 -12.17 -18.52 -19.18
CA GLN A 165 -13.48 -19.11 -18.83
C GLN A 165 -13.57 -20.50 -19.44
N SER A 166 -13.81 -21.53 -18.62
CA SER A 166 -13.90 -22.94 -19.05
C SER A 166 -15.34 -23.46 -19.14
N GLY A 167 -16.30 -22.76 -18.54
CA GLY A 167 -17.70 -23.18 -18.49
C GLY A 167 -18.50 -22.40 -17.45
N GLN A 168 -19.51 -23.09 -16.91
CA GLN A 168 -20.30 -22.64 -15.76
C GLN A 168 -20.42 -23.83 -14.79
N ASP A 169 -20.38 -23.52 -13.50
CA ASP A 169 -20.60 -24.52 -12.45
C ASP A 169 -22.11 -24.88 -12.33
N ASP A 170 -22.43 -25.87 -11.48
CA ASP A 170 -23.81 -26.32 -11.25
C ASP A 170 -24.75 -25.24 -10.71
N LYS A 171 -24.21 -24.10 -10.27
CA LYS A 171 -24.95 -22.92 -9.78
C LYS A 171 -25.04 -21.80 -10.82
N GLY A 172 -24.55 -22.04 -12.03
CA GLY A 172 -24.54 -21.07 -13.13
C GLY A 172 -23.47 -19.97 -13.02
N ARG A 173 -22.47 -20.11 -12.11
CA ARG A 173 -21.35 -19.18 -12.00
C ARG A 173 -20.29 -19.52 -13.04
N PRO A 174 -19.60 -18.50 -13.62
CA PRO A 174 -18.52 -18.77 -14.57
C PRO A 174 -17.41 -19.60 -13.89
N GLU A 175 -16.99 -20.67 -14.53
CA GLU A 175 -15.88 -21.53 -14.09
C GLU A 175 -14.60 -21.08 -14.77
N GLY A 176 -13.51 -20.91 -13.99
CA GLY A 176 -12.21 -20.47 -14.47
C GLY A 176 -11.19 -21.60 -14.58
N GLN A 177 -10.32 -21.47 -15.57
CA GLN A 177 -9.11 -22.24 -15.69
C GLN A 177 -7.90 -21.30 -15.59
N ILE A 178 -6.97 -21.60 -14.68
CA ILE A 178 -5.73 -20.84 -14.55
C ILE A 178 -4.85 -21.14 -15.76
N VAL A 179 -4.48 -20.10 -16.50
CA VAL A 179 -3.61 -20.19 -17.68
C VAL A 179 -2.18 -19.85 -17.32
N GLU A 180 -1.99 -18.81 -16.53
CA GLU A 180 -0.66 -18.34 -16.10
C GLU A 180 -0.76 -17.66 -14.74
N VAL A 181 0.27 -17.84 -13.90
CA VAL A 181 0.45 -17.09 -12.67
C VAL A 181 1.37 -15.90 -12.96
N LEU A 182 0.85 -14.69 -12.79
CA LEU A 182 1.58 -13.43 -13.09
C LEU A 182 2.47 -13.03 -11.92
N THR A 183 1.88 -13.03 -10.71
CA THR A 183 2.55 -12.59 -9.49
C THR A 183 2.21 -13.53 -8.35
N ARG A 184 3.23 -13.97 -7.62
CA ARG A 184 3.07 -14.69 -6.38
C ARG A 184 2.91 -13.72 -5.22
N ALA A 185 1.83 -13.87 -4.46
CA ALA A 185 1.54 -12.97 -3.34
C ALA A 185 2.38 -13.26 -2.10
N HIS A 186 2.80 -14.51 -1.92
CA HIS A 186 3.52 -14.92 -0.72
C HIS A 186 4.94 -15.37 -1.04
N THR A 187 5.92 -14.82 -0.34
CA THR A 187 7.31 -15.33 -0.29
C THR A 187 7.53 -16.18 0.95
N HIS A 188 6.73 -15.89 2.01
CA HIS A 188 6.75 -16.61 3.28
C HIS A 188 5.32 -17.06 3.63
N ILE A 189 5.23 -18.17 4.34
CA ILE A 189 3.95 -18.63 4.90
C ILE A 189 4.16 -18.98 6.37
N VAL A 190 3.31 -18.40 7.22
CA VAL A 190 3.29 -18.75 8.64
C VAL A 190 2.32 -19.87 8.89
N GLY A 191 2.71 -20.80 9.74
CA GLY A 191 1.85 -21.94 10.10
C GLY A 191 2.47 -22.83 11.15
N ARG A 192 1.79 -23.95 11.38
CA ARG A 192 2.23 -24.97 12.33
C ARG A 192 3.10 -26.01 11.63
N TYR A 193 4.33 -26.21 12.13
CA TYR A 193 5.20 -27.28 11.69
C TYR A 193 4.69 -28.61 12.21
N MET A 194 4.57 -29.58 11.32
CA MET A 194 4.20 -30.95 11.64
C MET A 194 5.20 -31.92 11.00
N GLU A 195 5.45 -33.05 11.65
CA GLU A 195 6.33 -34.10 11.10
C GLU A 195 5.67 -35.47 11.29
N GLU A 196 5.45 -36.17 10.19
CA GLU A 196 4.87 -37.49 10.18
C GLU A 196 5.73 -38.41 9.31
N GLY A 197 6.16 -39.55 9.86
CA GLY A 197 6.98 -40.53 9.11
C GLY A 197 8.32 -39.97 8.62
N GLY A 198 8.88 -38.95 9.28
CA GLY A 198 10.12 -38.29 8.87
C GLY A 198 9.95 -37.25 7.75
N ILE A 199 8.71 -36.95 7.37
CA ILE A 199 8.37 -35.90 6.41
C ILE A 199 7.82 -34.72 7.17
N GLY A 200 8.51 -33.56 7.06
CA GLY A 200 8.07 -32.29 7.62
C GLY A 200 7.13 -31.54 6.66
N TYR A 201 6.12 -30.90 7.21
CA TYR A 201 5.23 -30.04 6.45
C TYR A 201 4.68 -28.93 7.33
N LEU A 202 4.31 -27.82 6.67
CA LEU A 202 3.64 -26.67 7.28
C LEU A 202 2.15 -26.79 7.05
N LEU A 203 1.37 -26.65 8.14
CA LEU A 203 -0.06 -26.35 8.09
C LEU A 203 -0.24 -24.83 8.15
N PRO A 204 -0.61 -24.15 7.04
CA PRO A 204 -0.73 -22.70 7.02
C PRO A 204 -1.72 -22.18 8.07
N HIS A 205 -1.37 -21.09 8.73
CA HIS A 205 -2.26 -20.40 9.67
C HIS A 205 -3.41 -19.70 8.93
N ASN A 206 -3.13 -19.12 7.77
CA ASN A 206 -4.15 -18.55 6.89
C ASN A 206 -5.00 -19.70 6.29
N ARG A 207 -6.25 -19.81 6.73
CA ARG A 207 -7.19 -20.87 6.29
C ARG A 207 -7.57 -20.78 4.81
N ARG A 208 -7.26 -19.66 4.12
CA ARG A 208 -7.45 -19.52 2.68
C ARG A 208 -6.36 -20.22 1.87
N ILE A 209 -5.24 -20.57 2.52
CA ILE A 209 -4.17 -21.39 1.94
C ILE A 209 -4.42 -22.83 2.40
N SER A 210 -5.09 -23.61 1.57
CA SER A 210 -5.45 -25.01 1.89
C SER A 210 -4.32 -26.01 1.64
N ASN A 211 -3.32 -25.65 0.85
CA ASN A 211 -2.20 -26.52 0.50
C ASN A 211 -1.13 -26.49 1.58
N HIS A 212 -0.66 -27.68 1.98
CA HIS A 212 0.50 -27.81 2.86
C HIS A 212 1.78 -27.46 2.11
N VAL A 213 2.77 -26.89 2.80
CA VAL A 213 4.11 -26.67 2.26
C VAL A 213 5.04 -27.76 2.77
N LEU A 214 5.66 -28.52 1.88
CA LEU A 214 6.61 -29.57 2.23
C LEU A 214 7.90 -28.92 2.77
N ILE A 215 8.41 -29.43 3.89
CA ILE A 215 9.65 -28.97 4.51
C ILE A 215 10.64 -30.16 4.50
N PRO A 216 11.66 -30.13 3.63
CA PRO A 216 12.68 -31.17 3.60
C PRO A 216 13.39 -31.30 4.96
N PRO A 217 13.86 -32.49 5.36
CA PRO A 217 14.49 -32.69 6.67
C PRO A 217 15.67 -31.75 6.99
N LYS A 218 16.41 -31.35 5.95
CA LYS A 218 17.54 -30.39 6.09
C LYS A 218 17.09 -28.94 6.27
N SER A 219 15.84 -28.63 5.89
CA SER A 219 15.27 -27.28 5.87
C SER A 219 14.38 -26.99 7.08
N LYS A 220 14.29 -27.90 8.07
CA LYS A 220 13.48 -27.67 9.29
C LYS A 220 14.16 -26.81 10.35
N HIS A 221 15.46 -26.57 10.25
CA HIS A 221 16.28 -25.72 11.11
C HIS A 221 15.98 -25.83 12.62
N GLY A 222 15.73 -27.07 13.08
CA GLY A 222 15.46 -27.35 14.49
C GLY A 222 13.99 -27.23 14.92
N ALA A 223 13.07 -26.92 14.02
CA ALA A 223 11.64 -26.86 14.31
C ALA A 223 11.12 -28.22 14.80
N LYS A 224 10.22 -28.18 15.79
CA LYS A 224 9.57 -29.32 16.41
C LYS A 224 8.08 -29.34 16.07
N THR A 225 7.51 -30.53 15.96
CA THR A 225 6.06 -30.70 15.73
C THR A 225 5.23 -29.91 16.74
N GLY A 226 4.30 -29.12 16.23
CA GLY A 226 3.40 -28.27 17.01
C GLY A 226 3.81 -26.81 17.09
N GLN A 227 5.07 -26.47 16.85
CA GLN A 227 5.55 -25.08 16.89
C GLN A 227 4.98 -24.27 15.73
N LEU A 228 4.76 -22.97 15.98
CA LEU A 228 4.51 -21.99 14.94
C LEU A 228 5.83 -21.53 14.34
N VAL A 229 5.89 -21.50 13.02
CA VAL A 229 7.09 -21.16 12.25
C VAL A 229 6.74 -20.26 11.07
N SER A 230 7.69 -19.44 10.67
CA SER A 230 7.70 -18.77 9.37
C SER A 230 8.54 -19.61 8.39
N VAL A 231 7.96 -19.90 7.24
CA VAL A 231 8.58 -20.73 6.20
C VAL A 231 8.75 -19.91 4.94
N LYS A 232 9.99 -19.77 4.50
CA LYS A 232 10.33 -19.19 3.21
C LYS A 232 10.06 -20.19 2.10
N LEU A 233 9.32 -19.79 1.07
CA LEU A 233 9.03 -20.65 -0.07
C LEU A 233 10.25 -20.78 -0.98
N THR A 234 10.70 -22.02 -1.22
CA THR A 234 11.77 -22.33 -2.15
C THR A 234 11.25 -22.77 -3.51
N ASP A 235 10.12 -23.48 -3.52
CA ASP A 235 9.41 -23.91 -4.72
C ASP A 235 7.93 -23.59 -4.59
N TYR A 236 7.39 -22.90 -5.58
CA TYR A 236 5.95 -22.65 -5.64
C TYR A 236 5.19 -23.86 -6.17
N PRO A 237 3.89 -23.99 -5.78
CA PRO A 237 3.10 -25.11 -6.25
C PRO A 237 2.86 -25.02 -7.76
N THR A 238 2.75 -26.20 -8.38
CA THR A 238 2.39 -26.39 -9.78
C THR A 238 1.20 -27.33 -9.87
N GLU A 239 0.67 -27.60 -11.05
CA GLU A 239 -0.42 -28.59 -11.23
C GLU A 239 -0.08 -30.01 -10.73
N VAL A 240 1.21 -30.34 -10.59
CA VAL A 240 1.70 -31.70 -10.27
C VAL A 240 2.44 -31.77 -8.94
N LEU A 241 3.19 -30.72 -8.60
CA LEU A 241 4.05 -30.67 -7.41
C LEU A 241 3.53 -29.63 -6.42
N GLY A 242 3.42 -30.04 -5.15
CA GLY A 242 3.13 -29.11 -4.05
C GLY A 242 4.29 -28.16 -3.76
N ALA A 243 3.98 -27.09 -3.03
CA ALA A 243 4.98 -26.12 -2.59
C ALA A 243 6.02 -26.75 -1.66
N LYS A 244 7.25 -26.21 -1.72
CA LYS A 244 8.31 -26.51 -0.75
C LYS A 244 8.83 -25.24 -0.10
N GLY A 245 9.36 -25.37 1.10
CA GLY A 245 9.98 -24.26 1.80
C GLY A 245 10.99 -24.71 2.85
N GLU A 246 11.63 -23.72 3.42
CA GLU A 246 12.56 -23.89 4.54
C GLU A 246 12.09 -23.05 5.73
N VAL A 247 12.22 -23.57 6.94
CA VAL A 247 11.93 -22.81 8.15
C VAL A 247 12.97 -21.70 8.28
N GLU A 248 12.54 -20.47 8.24
CA GLU A 248 13.41 -19.30 8.42
C GLU A 248 13.43 -18.86 9.89
N GLU A 249 12.24 -18.92 10.54
CA GLU A 249 12.09 -18.51 11.93
C GLU A 249 11.17 -19.46 12.70
N ILE A 250 11.52 -19.75 13.96
CA ILE A 250 10.66 -20.43 14.92
C ILE A 250 10.03 -19.38 15.81
N LEU A 251 8.72 -19.15 15.68
CA LEU A 251 8.01 -18.09 16.39
C LEU A 251 7.71 -18.46 17.85
N GLY A 252 7.52 -19.73 18.15
CA GLY A 252 7.28 -20.22 19.50
C GLY A 252 6.28 -21.38 19.58
N ASP A 253 5.97 -21.74 20.81
CA ASP A 253 4.95 -22.76 21.12
C ASP A 253 3.55 -22.12 21.15
N HIS A 254 2.51 -22.84 20.77
CA HIS A 254 1.14 -22.34 20.52
C HIS A 254 0.49 -21.52 21.66
N LEU A 255 1.04 -21.54 22.85
CA LEU A 255 0.48 -20.88 24.04
C LEU A 255 1.35 -19.71 24.54
N ASP A 256 2.38 -19.32 23.81
CA ASP A 256 3.25 -18.22 24.22
C ASP A 256 2.49 -16.88 24.11
N PRO A 257 2.53 -16.02 25.15
CA PRO A 257 1.90 -14.71 25.12
C PRO A 257 2.47 -13.84 24.00
N GLY A 258 1.62 -13.11 23.26
CA GLY A 258 2.04 -12.21 22.19
C GLY A 258 2.30 -12.89 20.85
N LEU A 259 2.25 -14.21 20.77
CA LEU A 259 2.53 -14.98 19.55
C LEU A 259 1.53 -14.66 18.44
N GLU A 260 0.28 -14.33 18.76
CA GLU A 260 -0.73 -13.93 17.77
C GLU A 260 -0.33 -12.66 17.02
N ILE A 261 0.32 -11.72 17.69
CA ILE A 261 0.81 -10.48 17.06
C ILE A 261 1.98 -10.81 16.12
N ASP A 262 2.93 -11.65 16.56
CA ASP A 262 4.07 -12.07 15.73
C ASP A 262 3.62 -12.86 14.49
N VAL A 263 2.62 -13.71 14.66
CA VAL A 263 1.97 -14.44 13.55
C VAL A 263 1.29 -13.46 12.58
N ALA A 264 0.55 -12.47 13.10
CA ALA A 264 -0.15 -11.48 12.28
C ALA A 264 0.85 -10.62 11.47
N ILE A 265 1.92 -10.14 12.11
CA ILE A 265 2.97 -9.35 11.47
C ILE A 265 3.54 -10.10 10.25
N ARG A 266 3.90 -11.36 10.42
CA ARG A 266 4.51 -12.17 9.36
C ARG A 266 3.50 -12.67 8.33
N ALA A 267 2.28 -13.00 8.77
CA ALA A 267 1.21 -13.46 7.85
C ALA A 267 0.72 -12.36 6.89
N HIS A 268 0.94 -11.11 7.26
CA HIS A 268 0.59 -9.95 6.45
C HIS A 268 1.81 -9.23 5.86
N ASP A 269 3.00 -9.85 5.93
CA ASP A 269 4.27 -9.28 5.43
C ASP A 269 4.52 -7.84 5.93
N ILE A 270 4.13 -7.56 7.19
CA ILE A 270 4.32 -6.23 7.80
C ILE A 270 5.81 -6.05 8.08
N PRO A 271 6.47 -5.02 7.50
CA PRO A 271 7.87 -4.72 7.77
C PRO A 271 8.06 -4.39 9.25
N HIS A 272 8.80 -5.22 10.00
CA HIS A 272 8.96 -5.09 11.45
C HIS A 272 10.40 -4.98 11.91
N GLU A 273 11.35 -5.27 11.05
CA GLU A 273 12.78 -5.06 11.26
C GLU A 273 13.23 -3.79 10.53
N TRP A 274 14.24 -3.12 11.10
CA TRP A 274 14.80 -1.94 10.48
C TRP A 274 16.06 -2.30 9.69
N PRO A 275 16.19 -1.89 8.42
CA PRO A 275 17.43 -2.01 7.67
C PRO A 275 18.58 -1.26 8.34
N ASP A 276 19.82 -1.77 8.25
CA ASP A 276 21.01 -1.16 8.84
C ASP A 276 21.21 0.30 8.41
N ALA A 277 20.89 0.64 7.15
CA ALA A 277 20.96 2.00 6.63
C ALA A 277 20.02 2.95 7.37
N VAL A 278 18.80 2.50 7.67
CA VAL A 278 17.80 3.26 8.45
C VAL A 278 18.26 3.46 9.89
N LEU A 279 18.78 2.40 10.52
CA LEU A 279 19.32 2.49 11.89
C LEU A 279 20.50 3.45 11.97
N SER A 280 21.39 3.44 10.97
CA SER A 280 22.53 4.35 10.89
C SER A 280 22.09 5.80 10.73
N GLU A 281 21.13 6.08 9.85
CA GLU A 281 20.59 7.43 9.63
C GLU A 281 19.85 7.93 10.87
N ALA A 282 18.98 7.11 11.46
CA ALA A 282 18.26 7.42 12.70
C ALA A 282 19.23 7.69 13.87
N GLY A 283 20.31 6.92 13.99
CA GLY A 283 21.33 7.09 15.01
C GLY A 283 22.17 8.37 14.87
N ALA A 284 22.16 9.02 13.70
CA ALA A 284 22.82 10.30 13.47
C ALA A 284 21.94 11.52 13.88
N LEU A 285 20.65 11.30 14.12
CA LEU A 285 19.74 12.36 14.56
C LEU A 285 20.02 12.75 16.03
N ARG A 286 19.75 14.01 16.35
CA ARG A 286 19.83 14.54 17.72
C ARG A 286 18.51 14.28 18.44
N ASP A 287 18.52 14.35 19.76
CA ASP A 287 17.30 14.20 20.57
C ASP A 287 16.38 15.45 20.53
N GLU A 288 16.95 16.61 20.18
CA GLU A 288 16.24 17.87 20.12
C GLU A 288 16.64 18.69 18.88
N PRO A 289 15.74 19.55 18.34
CA PRO A 289 16.08 20.46 17.25
C PRO A 289 17.16 21.45 17.69
N SER A 290 18.15 21.67 16.81
CA SER A 290 19.22 22.64 17.07
C SER A 290 18.72 24.08 16.93
N GLU A 291 19.49 25.05 17.42
CA GLU A 291 19.17 26.47 17.23
C GLU A 291 19.19 26.87 15.74
N SER A 292 19.99 26.19 14.91
CA SER A 292 19.96 26.42 13.45
C SER A 292 18.66 25.92 12.79
N ASP A 293 18.08 24.84 13.29
CA ASP A 293 16.82 24.27 12.76
C ASP A 293 15.62 25.17 13.09
N LYS A 294 15.73 25.98 14.14
CA LYS A 294 14.71 26.96 14.58
C LYS A 294 14.80 28.28 13.82
N GLN A 295 15.93 28.56 13.14
CA GLN A 295 16.10 29.81 12.39
C GLN A 295 15.11 29.88 11.23
N HIS A 296 14.60 31.09 10.98
CA HIS A 296 13.61 31.36 9.91
C HIS A 296 12.20 30.76 10.10
N ARG A 297 11.95 30.10 11.24
CA ARG A 297 10.63 29.59 11.61
C ARG A 297 9.87 30.61 12.48
N VAL A 298 8.55 30.61 12.37
CA VAL A 298 7.71 31.45 13.22
C VAL A 298 7.74 30.92 14.66
N ASP A 299 8.00 31.80 15.62
CA ASP A 299 8.03 31.41 17.04
C ASP A 299 6.61 31.43 17.65
N LEU A 300 6.03 30.25 17.81
CA LEU A 300 4.71 30.04 18.42
C LEU A 300 4.78 29.42 19.82
N ARG A 301 5.94 29.43 20.47
CA ARG A 301 6.14 28.82 21.81
C ARG A 301 5.31 29.51 22.89
N HIS A 302 4.85 30.72 22.64
CA HIS A 302 3.97 31.46 23.55
C HIS A 302 2.51 31.06 23.48
N LEU A 303 2.07 30.37 22.40
CA LEU A 303 0.69 29.90 22.25
C LEU A 303 0.45 28.69 23.12
N GLY A 304 -0.72 28.61 23.75
CA GLY A 304 -1.13 27.51 24.62
C GLY A 304 -1.51 26.23 23.86
N LEU A 305 -0.70 25.84 22.87
CA LEU A 305 -0.89 24.59 22.12
C LEU A 305 -0.88 23.37 23.04
N VAL A 306 -1.78 22.43 22.80
CA VAL A 306 -1.89 21.17 23.53
C VAL A 306 -2.08 20.01 22.56
N THR A 307 -1.60 18.82 22.93
CA THR A 307 -1.94 17.57 22.25
C THR A 307 -3.08 16.86 22.99
N ILE A 308 -3.97 16.16 22.27
CA ILE A 308 -5.13 15.45 22.84
C ILE A 308 -5.22 14.07 22.19
N ASP A 309 -4.80 13.04 22.93
CA ASP A 309 -4.63 11.69 22.42
C ASP A 309 -5.19 10.63 23.36
N GLY A 310 -5.07 9.36 22.98
CA GLY A 310 -5.33 8.23 23.88
C GLY A 310 -4.31 8.16 25.03
N GLU A 311 -4.66 7.43 26.10
CA GLU A 311 -3.81 7.28 27.28
C GLU A 311 -2.43 6.68 26.96
N ASP A 312 -2.39 5.73 26.03
CA ASP A 312 -1.20 4.95 25.68
C ASP A 312 -0.39 5.56 24.53
N ALA A 313 -0.88 6.64 23.90
CA ALA A 313 -0.18 7.30 22.80
C ALA A 313 1.17 7.87 23.25
N ARG A 314 2.19 7.78 22.36
CA ARG A 314 3.54 8.32 22.54
C ARG A 314 4.01 9.16 21.36
N ASP A 315 3.36 9.01 20.24
CA ASP A 315 3.52 9.69 18.96
C ASP A 315 2.45 10.78 18.85
N PHE A 316 2.78 11.98 19.30
CA PHE A 316 1.87 13.13 19.27
C PHE A 316 2.12 13.91 17.99
N ASP A 317 1.37 13.60 16.93
CA ASP A 317 1.59 14.15 15.59
C ASP A 317 1.02 15.55 15.44
N ASP A 318 -0.04 15.90 16.22
CA ASP A 318 -0.72 17.18 16.14
C ASP A 318 -0.89 17.86 17.50
N ALA A 319 -0.86 19.20 17.45
CA ALA A 319 -1.20 20.07 18.57
C ALA A 319 -2.12 21.17 18.12
N VAL A 320 -3.06 21.55 18.97
CA VAL A 320 -4.10 22.52 18.64
C VAL A 320 -4.19 23.64 19.67
N TYR A 321 -4.54 24.83 19.19
CA TYR A 321 -4.92 25.97 20.02
C TYR A 321 -5.98 26.79 19.32
N CYS A 322 -6.94 27.31 20.08
CA CYS A 322 -8.03 28.12 19.55
C CYS A 322 -8.29 29.32 20.47
N GLU A 323 -8.61 30.45 19.89
CA GLU A 323 -9.12 31.61 20.59
C GLU A 323 -10.30 32.23 19.86
N ALA A 324 -11.15 32.91 20.61
CA ALA A 324 -12.25 33.66 20.03
C ALA A 324 -11.73 34.87 19.25
N GLU A 325 -12.24 35.11 18.02
CA GLU A 325 -11.92 36.26 17.20
C GLU A 325 -13.20 36.90 16.64
N GLY A 326 -13.55 38.06 17.13
CA GLY A 326 -14.81 38.72 16.76
C GLY A 326 -16.02 37.85 17.12
N SER A 327 -16.81 37.45 16.12
CA SER A 327 -17.94 36.53 16.31
C SER A 327 -17.56 35.08 15.97
N GLY A 328 -16.34 34.83 15.56
CA GLY A 328 -15.81 33.51 15.14
C GLY A 328 -14.60 33.07 15.97
N PHE A 329 -13.68 32.38 15.33
CA PHE A 329 -12.54 31.75 15.97
C PHE A 329 -11.27 31.89 15.12
N ARG A 330 -10.12 31.93 15.79
CA ARG A 330 -8.81 31.70 15.19
C ARG A 330 -8.27 30.38 15.73
N LEU A 331 -7.98 29.46 14.80
CA LEU A 331 -7.50 28.11 15.11
C LEU A 331 -6.09 27.92 14.56
N TRP A 332 -5.19 27.40 15.38
CA TRP A 332 -3.89 26.89 14.96
C TRP A 332 -3.88 25.37 15.08
N VAL A 333 -3.50 24.71 13.99
CA VAL A 333 -3.23 23.28 13.94
C VAL A 333 -1.77 23.11 13.58
N ALA A 334 -0.99 22.60 14.50
CA ALA A 334 0.43 22.32 14.33
C ALA A 334 0.62 20.84 14.10
N ILE A 335 1.25 20.45 12.99
CA ILE A 335 1.60 19.07 12.67
C ILE A 335 3.13 18.93 12.73
N ALA A 336 3.63 17.86 13.31
CA ALA A 336 5.07 17.59 13.39
C ALA A 336 5.73 17.69 12.00
N ASP A 337 6.80 18.48 11.90
CA ASP A 337 7.53 18.67 10.63
C ASP A 337 8.49 17.51 10.37
N VAL A 338 7.93 16.38 9.96
CA VAL A 338 8.69 15.16 9.63
C VAL A 338 9.64 15.42 8.46
N SER A 339 9.25 16.26 7.49
CA SER A 339 10.03 16.55 6.28
C SER A 339 11.36 17.28 6.56
N HIS A 340 11.49 17.92 7.71
CA HIS A 340 12.76 18.49 8.15
C HIS A 340 13.81 17.42 8.43
N TYR A 341 13.41 16.29 8.99
CA TYR A 341 14.29 15.20 9.42
C TYR A 341 14.44 14.11 8.36
N VAL A 342 13.38 13.82 7.62
CA VAL A 342 13.33 12.77 6.60
C VAL A 342 13.46 13.40 5.22
N GLN A 343 14.65 13.29 4.64
CA GLN A 343 14.92 13.88 3.33
C GLN A 343 14.52 12.93 2.20
N ILE A 344 14.01 13.48 1.11
CA ILE A 344 13.61 12.70 -0.08
C ILE A 344 14.79 11.86 -0.58
N GLY A 345 14.56 10.55 -0.77
CA GLY A 345 15.56 9.58 -1.24
C GLY A 345 16.55 9.14 -0.17
N SER A 346 16.35 9.50 1.10
CA SER A 346 17.11 8.95 2.24
C SER A 346 16.63 7.53 2.58
N ALA A 347 17.41 6.79 3.38
CA ALA A 347 17.02 5.46 3.84
C ALA A 347 15.74 5.50 4.70
N LEU A 348 15.55 6.56 5.47
CA LEU A 348 14.32 6.80 6.24
C LEU A 348 13.11 7.02 5.32
N ASP A 349 13.26 7.79 4.22
CA ASP A 349 12.18 8.05 3.25
C ASP A 349 11.78 6.78 2.49
N GLU A 350 12.77 6.02 2.00
CA GLU A 350 12.54 4.77 1.28
C GLU A 350 11.82 3.74 2.16
N GLU A 351 12.24 3.57 3.42
CA GLU A 351 11.61 2.63 4.34
C GLU A 351 10.24 3.11 4.80
N ALA A 352 10.04 4.41 5.02
CA ALA A 352 8.73 4.97 5.33
C ALA A 352 7.73 4.74 4.19
N PHE A 353 8.18 4.91 2.94
CA PHE A 353 7.37 4.59 1.75
C PHE A 353 7.03 3.09 1.68
N ASN A 354 8.00 2.21 1.99
CA ASN A 354 7.79 0.76 2.04
C ASN A 354 6.76 0.36 3.11
N ARG A 355 6.79 0.98 4.31
CA ARG A 355 5.85 0.72 5.41
C ARG A 355 4.47 1.33 5.17
N GLY A 356 4.40 2.53 4.62
CA GLY A 356 3.19 3.27 4.29
C GLY A 356 2.45 3.89 5.47
N ASN A 357 2.46 3.24 6.64
CA ASN A 357 1.86 3.71 7.90
C ASN A 357 2.43 2.98 9.13
N SER A 358 2.07 3.42 10.32
CA SER A 358 2.26 2.64 11.55
C SER A 358 1.12 1.64 11.72
N VAL A 359 1.44 0.44 12.26
CA VAL A 359 0.45 -0.61 12.52
C VAL A 359 0.32 -0.80 14.02
N TYR A 360 -0.89 -0.60 14.55
CA TYR A 360 -1.20 -0.65 15.97
C TYR A 360 -1.84 -1.99 16.35
N PHE A 361 -1.19 -2.74 17.23
CA PHE A 361 -1.72 -3.92 17.90
C PHE A 361 -2.08 -3.57 19.35
N PRO A 362 -2.87 -4.39 20.06
CA PRO A 362 -3.29 -4.09 21.42
C PRO A 362 -2.18 -3.73 22.42
N GLU A 363 -1.00 -4.34 22.29
CA GLU A 363 0.14 -4.13 23.21
C GLU A 363 1.45 -3.76 22.50
N ARG A 364 1.41 -3.61 21.18
CA ARG A 364 2.60 -3.37 20.37
C ARG A 364 2.29 -2.49 19.16
N VAL A 365 3.17 -1.56 18.87
CA VAL A 365 3.14 -0.77 17.63
C VAL A 365 4.31 -1.18 16.75
N VAL A 366 4.05 -1.37 15.46
CA VAL A 366 5.08 -1.43 14.42
C VAL A 366 5.08 -0.06 13.74
N PRO A 367 6.01 0.84 14.11
CA PRO A 367 5.93 2.24 13.70
C PRO A 367 6.44 2.42 12.26
N MET A 368 5.93 3.46 11.58
CA MET A 368 6.38 3.89 10.25
C MET A 368 7.81 4.43 10.26
N PHE A 369 8.20 5.10 11.35
CA PHE A 369 9.53 5.66 11.59
C PHE A 369 10.16 5.08 12.84
N PRO A 370 11.51 5.03 12.93
CA PRO A 370 12.21 4.68 14.18
C PRO A 370 11.78 5.58 15.35
N GLU A 371 11.81 5.04 16.57
CA GLU A 371 11.30 5.74 17.77
C GLU A 371 11.98 7.09 18.04
N VAL A 372 13.22 7.30 17.61
CA VAL A 372 13.90 8.59 17.72
C VAL A 372 13.14 9.70 16.97
N LEU A 373 12.43 9.35 15.91
CA LEU A 373 11.52 10.24 15.18
C LEU A 373 10.11 10.16 15.74
N SER A 374 9.44 9.02 15.65
CA SER A 374 8.02 8.87 15.96
C SER A 374 7.68 9.23 17.40
N ASN A 375 8.46 8.72 18.36
CA ASN A 375 8.29 9.05 19.78
C ASN A 375 9.23 10.18 20.25
N GLY A 376 10.14 10.65 19.40
CA GLY A 376 11.19 11.62 19.71
C GLY A 376 10.95 12.99 19.08
N LEU A 377 11.67 13.27 17.99
CA LEU A 377 11.73 14.58 17.35
C LEU A 377 10.38 15.00 16.72
N CYS A 378 9.63 14.05 16.16
CA CYS A 378 8.33 14.30 15.54
C CYS A 378 7.16 14.17 16.54
N SER A 379 7.39 13.75 17.78
CA SER A 379 6.36 13.77 18.80
C SER A 379 6.29 15.13 19.48
N LEU A 380 5.13 15.81 19.41
CA LEU A 380 4.90 17.14 19.97
C LEU A 380 4.73 17.08 21.49
N LYS A 381 5.73 16.52 22.17
CA LYS A 381 5.76 16.32 23.63
C LYS A 381 5.63 17.63 24.38
N PRO A 382 5.01 17.59 25.59
CA PRO A 382 4.89 18.80 26.40
C PRO A 382 6.26 19.28 26.93
N ASN A 383 6.38 20.60 27.05
CA ASN A 383 7.50 21.33 27.66
C ASN A 383 8.85 21.14 26.94
N VAL A 384 8.84 20.86 25.63
CA VAL A 384 10.02 20.85 24.77
C VAL A 384 9.74 21.53 23.45
N ASP A 385 10.79 22.13 22.85
CA ASP A 385 10.66 22.75 21.54
C ASP A 385 10.52 21.68 20.45
N ARG A 386 9.59 21.87 19.53
CA ARG A 386 9.39 21.01 18.38
C ARG A 386 9.20 21.84 17.11
N LEU A 387 9.67 21.28 15.99
CA LEU A 387 9.43 21.86 14.67
C LEU A 387 8.09 21.37 14.14
N ALA A 388 7.30 22.30 13.64
CA ALA A 388 5.97 22.00 13.12
C ALA A 388 5.66 22.76 11.84
N MET A 389 4.83 22.17 10.99
CA MET A 389 4.07 22.84 9.95
C MET A 389 2.74 23.29 10.57
N VAL A 390 2.46 24.56 10.51
CA VAL A 390 1.26 25.12 11.14
C VAL A 390 0.29 25.64 10.10
N CYS A 391 -0.97 25.27 10.26
CA CYS A 391 -2.10 25.90 9.59
C CYS A 391 -2.80 26.82 10.58
N GLU A 392 -2.76 28.12 10.32
CA GLU A 392 -3.56 29.13 11.02
C GLU A 392 -4.81 29.41 10.20
N MET A 393 -5.99 29.38 10.83
CA MET A 393 -7.28 29.55 10.15
C MET A 393 -8.14 30.55 10.91
N VAL A 394 -8.78 31.47 10.18
CA VAL A 394 -9.87 32.33 10.68
C VAL A 394 -11.20 31.70 10.25
N ILE A 395 -12.05 31.44 11.23
CA ILE A 395 -13.32 30.67 11.02
C ILE A 395 -14.45 31.56 11.52
N ASP A 396 -15.46 31.80 10.69
CA ASP A 396 -16.63 32.61 11.06
C ASP A 396 -17.62 31.85 11.97
N ALA A 397 -18.65 32.54 12.42
CA ALA A 397 -19.70 31.98 13.27
C ALA A 397 -20.53 30.87 12.59
N GLN A 398 -20.45 30.72 11.28
CA GLN A 398 -21.11 29.69 10.47
C GLN A 398 -20.20 28.50 10.18
N GLY A 399 -18.96 28.49 10.68
CA GLY A 399 -17.98 27.43 10.47
C GLY A 399 -17.33 27.44 9.09
N GLN A 400 -17.35 28.60 8.39
CA GLN A 400 -16.62 28.77 7.13
C GLN A 400 -15.23 29.31 7.42
N VAL A 401 -14.21 28.70 6.80
CA VAL A 401 -12.85 29.23 6.82
C VAL A 401 -12.82 30.47 5.91
N THR A 402 -12.58 31.62 6.48
CA THR A 402 -12.54 32.92 5.77
C THR A 402 -11.13 33.33 5.35
N ASP A 403 -10.13 32.87 6.11
CA ASP A 403 -8.70 33.06 5.80
C ASP A 403 -7.88 31.88 6.33
N SER A 404 -6.75 31.58 5.67
CA SER A 404 -5.82 30.56 6.14
C SER A 404 -4.40 30.82 5.68
N SER A 405 -3.44 30.48 6.51
CA SER A 405 -2.01 30.53 6.19
C SER A 405 -1.29 29.27 6.65
N PHE A 406 -0.25 28.89 5.90
CA PHE A 406 0.61 27.73 6.20
C PHE A 406 2.05 28.20 6.33
N PHE A 407 2.71 27.80 7.38
CA PHE A 407 4.10 28.19 7.63
C PHE A 407 4.81 27.21 8.54
N GLU A 408 6.14 27.22 8.46
CA GLU A 408 7.01 26.48 9.37
C GLU A 408 7.11 27.25 10.71
N ALA A 409 6.99 26.52 11.81
CA ALA A 409 7.04 27.11 13.15
C ALA A 409 7.92 26.31 14.12
N VAL A 410 8.31 26.98 15.19
CA VAL A 410 8.79 26.36 16.43
C VAL A 410 7.65 26.47 17.44
N ILE A 411 7.22 25.35 17.95
CA ILE A 411 6.16 25.27 18.95
C ILE A 411 6.70 24.69 20.26
N HIS A 412 5.94 24.93 21.32
CA HIS A 412 6.13 24.35 22.63
C HIS A 412 4.77 23.87 23.12
N SER A 413 4.52 22.56 23.05
CA SER A 413 3.26 22.03 23.58
C SER A 413 3.23 22.25 25.09
N HIS A 414 2.16 22.85 25.58
CA HIS A 414 2.04 23.21 26.99
C HIS A 414 1.41 22.11 27.85
N ALA A 415 0.75 21.14 27.21
CA ALA A 415 0.22 19.96 27.89
C ALA A 415 -0.03 18.81 26.92
N ARG A 416 0.21 17.60 27.39
CA ARG A 416 -0.32 16.37 26.80
C ARG A 416 -1.59 16.03 27.54
N LEU A 417 -2.73 16.09 26.87
CA LEU A 417 -4.03 15.74 27.41
C LEU A 417 -4.54 14.43 26.84
N THR A 418 -5.43 13.75 27.57
CA THR A 418 -6.11 12.56 27.07
C THR A 418 -7.56 12.88 26.72
N TYR A 419 -8.14 12.06 25.82
CA TYR A 419 -9.57 12.16 25.50
C TYR A 419 -10.45 12.08 26.75
N THR A 420 -10.09 11.21 27.72
CA THR A 420 -10.79 11.07 28.99
C THR A 420 -10.72 12.34 29.83
N GLN A 421 -9.53 12.95 29.95
CA GLN A 421 -9.33 14.20 30.68
C GLN A 421 -10.12 15.36 30.07
N VAL A 422 -10.02 15.51 28.74
CA VAL A 422 -10.77 16.57 28.04
C VAL A 422 -12.27 16.35 28.14
N GLY A 423 -12.73 15.09 28.00
CA GLY A 423 -14.14 14.73 28.20
C GLY A 423 -14.66 15.15 29.57
N ALA A 424 -13.95 14.81 30.64
CA ALA A 424 -14.31 15.21 32.01
C ALA A 424 -14.33 16.72 32.19
N VAL A 425 -13.36 17.46 31.64
CA VAL A 425 -13.36 18.93 31.66
C VAL A 425 -14.61 19.51 30.99
N LEU A 426 -15.02 18.95 29.86
CA LEU A 426 -16.16 19.43 29.08
C LEU A 426 -17.52 19.08 29.72
N GLU A 427 -17.61 17.98 30.48
CA GLU A 427 -18.82 17.49 31.16
C GLU A 427 -18.94 18.07 32.58
N ASP A 428 -17.86 18.00 33.37
CA ASP A 428 -17.84 18.35 34.80
C ASP A 428 -17.21 19.73 35.05
N GLY A 429 -16.63 20.36 34.07
CA GLY A 429 -15.98 21.67 34.15
C GLY A 429 -14.54 21.65 34.70
N TRP A 430 -14.01 20.50 35.13
CA TRP A 430 -12.65 20.35 35.59
C TRP A 430 -12.17 18.89 35.61
N HIS A 431 -10.83 18.69 35.68
CA HIS A 431 -10.19 17.42 35.96
C HIS A 431 -8.87 17.69 36.69
N GLU A 432 -8.52 16.89 37.72
CA GLU A 432 -7.31 17.13 38.53
C GLU A 432 -5.99 17.11 37.72
N GLY A 433 -5.94 16.36 36.63
CA GLY A 433 -4.81 16.31 35.69
C GLY A 433 -4.75 17.44 34.67
N VAL A 434 -5.71 18.41 34.70
CA VAL A 434 -5.78 19.51 33.75
C VAL A 434 -5.62 20.82 34.49
N HIS A 435 -4.54 21.56 34.20
CA HIS A 435 -4.29 22.84 34.85
C HIS A 435 -5.33 23.90 34.49
N ALA A 436 -5.72 24.74 35.45
CA ALA A 436 -6.83 25.70 35.30
C ALA A 436 -6.65 26.70 34.15
N ASP A 437 -5.42 27.04 33.78
CA ASP A 437 -5.11 27.95 32.68
C ASP A 437 -5.41 27.35 31.28
N ARG A 438 -5.65 26.02 31.18
CA ARG A 438 -6.03 25.30 29.94
C ARG A 438 -7.55 25.26 29.75
N LEU A 439 -8.34 25.43 30.80
CA LEU A 439 -9.81 25.28 30.74
C LEU A 439 -10.46 26.22 29.72
N LYS A 440 -9.97 27.45 29.62
CA LYS A 440 -10.49 28.44 28.66
C LYS A 440 -10.25 27.96 27.22
N GLY A 441 -9.00 27.54 26.85
CA GLY A 441 -8.66 27.10 25.51
C GLY A 441 -9.45 25.83 25.11
N LEU A 442 -9.64 24.88 26.04
CA LEU A 442 -10.46 23.69 25.80
C LEU A 442 -11.93 24.02 25.58
N SER A 443 -12.47 25.00 26.29
CA SER A 443 -13.85 25.47 26.11
C SER A 443 -14.03 26.15 24.73
N GLU A 444 -13.05 26.94 24.28
CA GLU A 444 -13.07 27.56 22.97
C GLU A 444 -12.93 26.54 21.83
N LEU A 445 -12.03 25.56 21.95
CA LEU A 445 -11.94 24.42 21.03
C LEU A 445 -13.27 23.65 20.94
N HIS A 446 -13.93 23.42 22.07
CA HIS A 446 -15.23 22.75 22.09
C HIS A 446 -16.34 23.58 21.43
N ALA A 447 -16.35 24.90 21.66
CA ALA A 447 -17.28 25.82 21.00
C ALA A 447 -17.10 25.80 19.48
N LEU A 448 -15.85 25.89 19.01
CA LEU A 448 -15.51 25.75 17.60
C LEU A 448 -15.93 24.40 17.02
N TYR A 449 -15.67 23.29 17.75
CA TYR A 449 -16.10 21.96 17.33
C TYR A 449 -17.60 21.90 17.05
N LYS A 450 -18.43 22.50 17.91
CA LYS A 450 -19.90 22.53 17.72
C LYS A 450 -20.27 23.25 16.41
N VAL A 451 -19.65 24.38 16.15
CA VAL A 451 -19.87 25.16 14.92
C VAL A 451 -19.46 24.37 13.68
N LEU A 452 -18.27 23.77 13.69
CA LEU A 452 -17.77 22.96 12.58
C LEU A 452 -18.63 21.72 12.33
N ARG A 453 -19.10 21.06 13.40
CA ARG A 453 -19.99 19.89 13.30
C ARG A 453 -21.32 20.27 12.66
N GLU A 454 -21.91 21.42 13.03
CA GLU A 454 -23.16 21.91 12.43
C GLU A 454 -22.96 22.26 10.96
N ALA A 455 -21.89 22.96 10.60
CA ALA A 455 -21.53 23.29 9.23
C ALA A 455 -21.32 22.02 8.39
N ARG A 456 -20.67 20.98 8.94
CA ARG A 456 -20.49 19.69 8.28
C ARG A 456 -21.82 18.99 8.02
N SER A 457 -22.71 18.95 9.02
CA SER A 457 -24.04 18.34 8.87
C SER A 457 -24.90 19.03 7.81
N THR A 458 -24.71 20.34 7.61
CA THR A 458 -25.43 21.13 6.60
C THR A 458 -24.90 20.87 5.18
N ARG A 459 -23.60 20.53 5.04
CA ARG A 459 -23.00 20.23 3.73
C ARG A 459 -23.31 18.83 3.21
N GLY A 460 -23.65 17.89 4.07
CA GLY A 460 -23.90 16.48 3.76
C GLY A 460 -22.77 15.57 4.16
#